data_8c2ef9e12a2bcc06c234d70e7c81eeac
#
_entry.id   8c2ef9e12a2bcc06c234d70e7c81eeac
#
_cell.length_a   1.000
_cell.length_b   1.000
_cell.length_c   1.000
_cell.angle_alpha   90.00
_cell.angle_beta   90.00
_cell.angle_gamma   90.00
#
_symmetry.space_group_name_H-M   'P 1'
#
loop_
_entity.id
_entity.type
_entity.pdbx_description
1 polymer ?
#
loop_
_entity_poly.entity_id
_entity_poly.type
_entity_poly.pdbx_seq_one_letter_code
_entity_poly.pdbx_strand_id
1 'polypeptide(L)'
;DRAVAVEIAGGSYEAVVAPGVADESAASALAARPDLRVLLYEPEHPQAPQLIGLGDALLMQTADHGAMERSELRVVTERRPTLEELTDALFAWRVVRHVRSNAIVIARNATTLGIGAAQVNRRGAVDIALQRAGDRARGAVMASDAYFPFAEGIAAAAAAGVTAVVQPGGSRRDTAAIEIANRNGMAMVFTGRRHYRR
;
A
#
# COMPACT_ATOMS: atom_id res chain seq x y z
N ASP A 1 11.58 -6.62 -17.51
CA ASP A 1 12.57 -7.65 -17.86
C ASP A 1 11.87 -8.97 -18.24
N ARG A 2 12.65 -9.96 -18.68
CA ARG A 2 12.14 -11.27 -19.14
C ARG A 2 11.38 -12.04 -18.05
N ALA A 3 11.83 -12.00 -16.80
CA ALA A 3 11.18 -12.74 -15.71
C ALA A 3 9.75 -12.24 -15.50
N VAL A 4 9.57 -10.92 -15.41
CA VAL A 4 8.26 -10.30 -15.31
C VAL A 4 7.41 -10.55 -16.56
N ALA A 5 8.00 -10.50 -17.76
CA ALA A 5 7.29 -10.76 -19.00
C ALA A 5 6.73 -12.19 -19.08
N VAL A 6 7.48 -13.18 -18.60
CA VAL A 6 7.03 -14.58 -18.53
C VAL A 6 5.88 -14.75 -17.55
N GLU A 7 5.95 -14.14 -16.37
CA GLU A 7 4.85 -14.17 -15.38
C GLU A 7 3.57 -13.52 -15.94
N ILE A 8 3.72 -12.38 -16.62
CA ILE A 8 2.59 -11.71 -17.28
C ILE A 8 1.99 -12.60 -18.38
N ALA A 9 2.82 -13.19 -19.22
CA ALA A 9 2.37 -14.07 -20.31
C ALA A 9 1.67 -15.33 -19.79
N GLY A 10 2.10 -15.86 -18.64
CA GLY A 10 1.46 -17.00 -17.97
C GLY A 10 0.20 -16.66 -17.18
N GLY A 11 -0.07 -15.39 -16.91
CA GLY A 11 -1.20 -14.93 -16.13
C GLY A 11 -2.45 -14.59 -16.95
N SER A 12 -3.56 -14.29 -16.27
CA SER A 12 -4.85 -13.90 -16.89
C SER A 12 -4.94 -12.37 -17.07
N TYR A 13 -3.94 -11.78 -17.72
CA TYR A 13 -3.92 -10.35 -18.00
C TYR A 13 -4.41 -10.06 -19.43
N GLU A 14 -5.18 -8.99 -19.62
CA GLU A 14 -5.67 -8.53 -20.91
C GLU A 14 -4.84 -7.37 -21.49
N ALA A 15 -4.25 -6.58 -20.57
CA ALA A 15 -3.42 -5.43 -20.97
C ALA A 15 -2.31 -5.20 -19.97
N VAL A 16 -1.19 -4.68 -20.45
CA VAL A 16 -0.04 -4.22 -19.68
C VAL A 16 0.33 -2.82 -20.11
N VAL A 17 0.59 -1.93 -19.18
CA VAL A 17 1.13 -0.59 -19.42
C VAL A 17 2.50 -0.52 -18.77
N ALA A 18 3.51 -0.13 -19.52
CA ALA A 18 4.89 -0.02 -19.04
C ALA A 18 5.63 1.14 -19.73
N PRO A 19 6.66 1.71 -19.12
CA PRO A 19 7.48 2.74 -19.76
C PRO A 19 8.33 2.17 -20.89
N GLY A 20 8.58 0.87 -20.90
CA GLY A 20 9.34 0.19 -21.93
C GLY A 20 9.45 -1.31 -21.68
N VAL A 21 10.02 -2.01 -22.66
CA VAL A 21 10.40 -3.41 -22.56
C VAL A 21 11.93 -3.48 -22.52
N ALA A 22 12.48 -4.19 -21.53
CA ALA A 22 13.90 -4.12 -21.23
C ALA A 22 14.81 -4.65 -22.34
N ASP A 23 14.38 -5.72 -23.02
CA ASP A 23 15.16 -6.40 -24.05
C ASP A 23 14.27 -7.25 -24.95
N GLU A 24 14.86 -7.79 -26.01
CA GLU A 24 14.18 -8.62 -27.02
C GLU A 24 13.61 -9.92 -26.44
N SER A 25 14.24 -10.47 -25.41
CA SER A 25 13.76 -11.69 -24.75
C SER A 25 12.48 -11.46 -23.94
N ALA A 26 12.34 -10.28 -23.33
CA ALA A 26 11.10 -9.84 -22.68
C ALA A 26 10.02 -9.54 -23.72
N ALA A 27 10.36 -8.88 -24.84
CA ALA A 27 9.42 -8.62 -25.92
C ALA A 27 8.87 -9.93 -26.52
N SER A 28 9.74 -10.90 -26.79
CA SER A 28 9.34 -12.21 -27.31
C SER A 28 8.43 -12.97 -26.34
N ALA A 29 8.68 -12.89 -25.02
CA ALA A 29 7.82 -13.52 -24.02
C ALA A 29 6.41 -12.91 -24.00
N LEU A 30 6.27 -11.59 -24.13
CA LEU A 30 4.97 -10.93 -24.21
C LEU A 30 4.27 -11.22 -25.55
N ALA A 31 5.00 -11.26 -26.67
CA ALA A 31 4.47 -11.57 -27.98
C ALA A 31 3.94 -13.02 -28.13
N ALA A 32 4.33 -13.92 -27.25
CA ALA A 32 3.75 -15.26 -27.18
C ALA A 32 2.25 -15.27 -26.81
N ARG A 33 1.71 -14.15 -26.33
CA ARG A 33 0.30 -13.91 -26.03
C ARG A 33 -0.31 -12.91 -27.04
N PRO A 34 -0.88 -13.36 -28.17
CA PRO A 34 -1.40 -12.47 -29.21
C PRO A 34 -2.63 -11.65 -28.76
N ASP A 35 -3.34 -12.09 -27.72
CA ASP A 35 -4.47 -11.40 -27.11
C ASP A 35 -4.06 -10.34 -26.08
N LEU A 36 -2.80 -10.34 -25.64
CA LEU A 36 -2.28 -9.38 -24.65
C LEU A 36 -1.97 -8.03 -25.32
N ARG A 37 -2.60 -6.98 -24.82
CA ARG A 37 -2.30 -5.60 -25.26
C ARG A 37 -1.15 -5.04 -24.44
N VAL A 38 -0.06 -4.68 -25.09
CA VAL A 38 1.08 -4.01 -24.45
C VAL A 38 1.12 -2.54 -24.90
N LEU A 39 0.91 -1.64 -23.94
CA LEU A 39 0.97 -0.19 -24.16
C LEU A 39 2.27 0.34 -23.55
N LEU A 40 3.07 1.01 -24.38
CA LEU A 40 4.24 1.73 -23.91
C LEU A 40 3.84 3.17 -23.64
N TYR A 41 4.03 3.63 -22.41
CA TYR A 41 3.62 4.96 -21.96
C TYR A 41 4.62 5.53 -20.96
N GLU A 42 5.25 6.63 -21.34
CA GLU A 42 6.03 7.48 -20.42
C GLU A 42 5.17 8.64 -19.94
N PRO A 43 4.98 8.81 -18.62
CA PRO A 43 4.23 9.94 -18.08
C PRO A 43 4.97 11.26 -18.35
N GLU A 44 4.44 12.11 -19.21
CA GLU A 44 5.05 13.42 -19.54
C GLU A 44 4.89 14.46 -18.42
N HIS A 45 3.84 14.34 -17.60
CA HIS A 45 3.53 15.30 -16.55
C HIS A 45 3.16 14.62 -15.22
N PRO A 46 4.14 14.09 -14.47
CA PRO A 46 3.87 13.37 -13.22
C PRO A 46 3.24 14.24 -12.13
N GLN A 47 3.23 15.57 -12.27
CA GLN A 47 2.75 16.53 -11.25
C GLN A 47 1.40 17.18 -11.59
N ALA A 48 0.74 16.78 -12.66
CA ALA A 48 -0.57 17.34 -12.98
C ALA A 48 -1.60 17.01 -11.88
N PRO A 49 -2.42 17.98 -11.46
CA PRO A 49 -3.48 17.72 -10.50
C PRO A 49 -4.50 16.73 -11.07
N GLN A 50 -5.01 15.86 -10.20
CA GLN A 50 -6.11 14.97 -10.55
C GLN A 50 -7.43 15.73 -10.50
N LEU A 51 -8.24 15.60 -11.55
CA LEU A 51 -9.54 16.21 -11.67
C LEU A 51 -10.62 15.13 -11.70
N ILE A 52 -11.63 15.26 -10.84
CA ILE A 52 -12.78 14.34 -10.78
C ILE A 52 -14.06 15.15 -10.95
N GLY A 53 -14.81 14.87 -12.02
CA GLY A 53 -16.12 15.47 -12.25
C GLY A 53 -17.17 14.94 -11.28
N LEU A 54 -17.94 15.84 -10.67
CA LEU A 54 -19.01 15.53 -9.74
C LEU A 54 -20.29 16.27 -10.19
N GLY A 55 -20.86 15.84 -11.30
CA GLY A 55 -21.97 16.55 -11.91
C GLY A 55 -21.55 17.92 -12.45
N ASP A 56 -22.07 18.99 -11.85
CA ASP A 56 -21.75 20.40 -12.14
C ASP A 56 -20.56 20.94 -11.31
N ALA A 57 -19.96 20.12 -10.45
CA ALA A 57 -18.81 20.44 -9.64
C ALA A 57 -17.56 19.67 -10.07
N LEU A 58 -16.38 20.18 -9.68
CA LEU A 58 -15.10 19.58 -9.95
C LEU A 58 -14.30 19.44 -8.66
N LEU A 59 -13.86 18.22 -8.36
CA LEU A 59 -12.87 17.98 -7.31
C LEU A 59 -11.47 17.99 -7.92
N MET A 60 -10.62 18.90 -7.44
CA MET A 60 -9.20 18.94 -7.81
C MET A 60 -8.34 18.50 -6.64
N GLN A 61 -7.45 17.58 -6.88
CA GLN A 61 -6.50 17.06 -5.90
C GLN A 61 -5.09 17.13 -6.47
N THR A 62 -4.13 17.64 -5.68
CA THR A 62 -2.72 17.56 -6.05
C THR A 62 -2.29 16.11 -6.17
N ALA A 63 -1.50 15.81 -7.18
CA ALA A 63 -0.98 14.46 -7.36
C ALA A 63 -0.07 14.07 -6.20
N ASP A 64 -0.24 12.84 -5.72
CA ASP A 64 0.54 12.29 -4.62
C ASP A 64 1.81 11.63 -5.19
N HIS A 65 2.88 12.40 -5.22
CA HIS A 65 4.17 12.00 -5.76
C HIS A 65 5.21 11.80 -4.66
N GLY A 66 6.22 11.05 -5.00
CA GLY A 66 7.41 10.82 -4.21
C GLY A 66 7.49 9.41 -3.63
N ALA A 67 8.67 8.84 -3.78
CA ALA A 67 9.05 7.66 -3.04
C ALA A 67 9.26 8.03 -1.56
N MET A 68 9.03 7.09 -0.68
CA MET A 68 9.38 7.16 0.73
C MET A 68 10.66 6.37 0.92
N GLU A 69 11.68 7.02 1.43
CA GLU A 69 12.93 6.36 1.77
C GLU A 69 12.89 5.81 3.21
N ARG A 70 13.66 4.77 3.45
CA ARG A 70 13.74 4.14 4.77
C ARG A 70 14.19 5.13 5.87
N SER A 71 15.08 6.07 5.52
CA SER A 71 15.60 7.11 6.41
C SER A 71 14.54 8.11 6.87
N GLU A 72 13.43 8.23 6.14
CA GLU A 72 12.32 9.13 6.47
C GLU A 72 11.34 8.51 7.48
N LEU A 73 11.43 7.20 7.73
CA LEU A 73 10.55 6.49 8.64
C LEU A 73 10.99 6.71 10.10
N ARG A 74 10.07 7.17 10.92
CA ARG A 74 10.29 7.38 12.36
C ARG A 74 9.69 6.22 13.16
N VAL A 75 10.52 5.42 13.80
CA VAL A 75 10.07 4.40 14.75
C VAL A 75 9.49 5.07 15.98
N VAL A 76 8.28 4.69 16.41
CA VAL A 76 7.55 5.30 17.53
C VAL A 76 7.20 4.31 18.63
N THR A 77 7.46 3.03 18.45
CA THR A 77 7.27 1.96 19.43
C THR A 77 8.58 1.54 20.08
N GLU A 78 8.49 0.85 21.22
CA GLU A 78 9.63 0.27 21.95
C GLU A 78 10.35 -0.77 21.08
N ARG A 79 9.59 -1.69 20.47
CA ARG A 79 10.12 -2.64 19.49
C ARG A 79 10.42 -1.93 18.18
N ARG A 80 11.62 -2.11 17.67
CA ARG A 80 11.99 -1.68 16.32
C ARG A 80 11.57 -2.73 15.31
N PRO A 81 11.14 -2.31 14.10
CA PRO A 81 10.87 -3.27 13.03
C PRO A 81 12.15 -3.95 12.56
N THR A 82 12.05 -5.20 12.11
CA THR A 82 13.14 -5.91 11.45
C THR A 82 13.40 -5.33 10.06
N LEU A 83 14.46 -5.79 9.39
CA LEU A 83 14.77 -5.35 8.03
C LEU A 83 13.68 -5.79 7.04
N GLU A 84 13.18 -7.01 7.20
CA GLU A 84 12.11 -7.58 6.40
C GLU A 84 10.81 -6.79 6.60
N GLU A 85 10.44 -6.50 7.86
CA GLU A 85 9.26 -5.68 8.18
C GLU A 85 9.37 -4.26 7.59
N LEU A 86 10.55 -3.65 7.58
CA LEU A 86 10.76 -2.34 6.94
C LEU A 86 10.63 -2.42 5.42
N THR A 87 11.13 -3.46 4.80
CA THR A 87 10.98 -3.70 3.36
C THR A 87 9.51 -3.86 3.00
N ASP A 88 8.79 -4.68 3.75
CA ASP A 88 7.35 -4.90 3.57
C ASP A 88 6.53 -3.64 3.89
N ALA A 89 6.93 -2.85 4.89
CA ALA A 89 6.30 -1.57 5.22
C ALA A 89 6.41 -0.57 4.07
N LEU A 90 7.59 -0.44 3.47
CA LEU A 90 7.81 0.43 2.31
C LEU A 90 7.05 -0.06 1.07
N PHE A 91 7.00 -1.38 0.85
CA PHE A 91 6.18 -1.96 -0.20
C PHE A 91 4.70 -1.66 0.01
N ALA A 92 4.16 -1.99 1.19
CA ALA A 92 2.76 -1.76 1.54
C ALA A 92 2.39 -0.26 1.48
N TRP A 93 3.33 0.62 1.87
CA TRP A 93 3.17 2.07 1.80
C TRP A 93 3.07 2.56 0.34
N ARG A 94 3.87 2.02 -0.56
CA ARG A 94 3.77 2.33 -2.00
C ARG A 94 2.44 1.85 -2.58
N VAL A 95 1.95 0.68 -2.17
CA VAL A 95 0.67 0.14 -2.64
C VAL A 95 -0.51 0.95 -2.11
N VAL A 96 -0.54 1.28 -0.79
CA VAL A 96 -1.69 1.96 -0.17
C VAL A 96 -1.94 3.35 -0.76
N ARG A 97 -0.91 4.02 -1.29
CA ARG A 97 -1.02 5.27 -2.04
C ARG A 97 -1.98 5.18 -3.22
N HIS A 98 -2.06 4.02 -3.86
CA HIS A 98 -2.92 3.80 -5.03
C HIS A 98 -4.32 3.30 -4.67
N VAL A 99 -4.59 3.03 -3.40
CA VAL A 99 -5.88 2.53 -2.91
C VAL A 99 -6.78 3.69 -2.47
N ARG A 100 -8.06 3.66 -2.87
CA ARG A 100 -9.03 4.71 -2.48
C ARG A 100 -9.24 4.74 -0.97
N SER A 101 -9.17 5.94 -0.40
CA SER A 101 -9.31 6.21 1.04
C SER A 101 -10.75 5.93 1.54
N ASN A 102 -10.99 5.49 2.77
CA ASN A 102 -9.99 5.00 3.73
C ASN A 102 -9.41 3.68 3.25
N ALA A 103 -8.08 3.56 3.32
CA ALA A 103 -7.36 2.43 2.74
C ALA A 103 -6.40 1.77 3.73
N ILE A 104 -6.40 0.44 3.72
CA ILE A 104 -5.46 -0.43 4.45
C ILE A 104 -4.91 -1.48 3.49
N VAL A 105 -3.62 -1.75 3.61
CA VAL A 105 -2.93 -2.84 2.90
C VAL A 105 -2.21 -3.72 3.90
N ILE A 106 -2.44 -5.02 3.83
CA ILE A 106 -1.67 -6.05 4.54
C ILE A 106 -0.70 -6.66 3.56
N ALA A 107 0.57 -6.71 3.90
CA ALA A 107 1.61 -7.24 3.02
C ALA A 107 2.66 -8.05 3.78
N ARG A 108 3.27 -9.01 3.09
CA ARG A 108 4.43 -9.77 3.54
C ARG A 108 5.21 -10.29 2.34
N ASN A 109 6.53 -10.29 2.43
CA ASN A 109 7.43 -10.72 1.35
C ASN A 109 7.16 -9.97 0.03
N ALA A 110 7.03 -8.64 0.12
CA ALA A 110 6.70 -7.75 -0.99
C ALA A 110 5.45 -8.19 -1.80
N THR A 111 4.50 -8.84 -1.13
CA THR A 111 3.25 -9.32 -1.72
C THR A 111 2.06 -8.81 -0.92
N THR A 112 1.02 -8.31 -1.60
CA THR A 112 -0.23 -7.91 -0.96
C THR A 112 -1.05 -9.14 -0.57
N LEU A 113 -1.47 -9.20 0.69
CA LEU A 113 -2.27 -10.30 1.23
C LEU A 113 -3.73 -9.93 1.39
N GLY A 114 -4.00 -8.65 1.62
CA GLY A 114 -5.35 -8.13 1.77
C GLY A 114 -5.38 -6.60 1.63
N ILE A 115 -6.43 -6.11 0.98
CA ILE A 115 -6.65 -4.68 0.76
C ILE A 115 -8.08 -4.35 1.20
N GLY A 116 -8.21 -3.35 2.09
CA GLY A 116 -9.47 -2.69 2.42
C GLY A 116 -9.46 -1.29 1.78
N ALA A 117 -10.37 -1.06 0.84
CA ALA A 117 -10.41 0.15 0.02
C ALA A 117 -11.74 0.87 0.14
N ALA A 118 -11.74 2.20 -0.04
CA ALA A 118 -12.94 3.03 -0.17
C ALA A 118 -13.94 2.88 0.99
N GLN A 119 -13.45 2.65 2.21
CA GLN A 119 -14.33 2.49 3.36
C GLN A 119 -14.69 3.83 4.00
N VAL A 120 -15.90 3.89 4.53
CA VAL A 120 -16.41 5.10 5.20
C VAL A 120 -15.64 5.42 6.49
N ASN A 121 -15.04 4.42 7.11
CA ASN A 121 -14.19 4.59 8.29
C ASN A 121 -12.96 3.68 8.25
N ARG A 122 -11.95 4.04 9.04
CA ARG A 122 -10.64 3.34 9.10
C ARG A 122 -10.77 1.92 9.62
N ARG A 123 -11.63 1.69 10.62
CA ARG A 123 -11.84 0.36 11.19
C ARG A 123 -12.40 -0.62 10.15
N GLY A 124 -13.39 -0.23 9.37
CA GLY A 124 -13.93 -1.05 8.30
C GLY A 124 -12.88 -1.41 7.23
N ALA A 125 -11.97 -0.48 6.91
CA ALA A 125 -10.86 -0.79 6.02
C ALA A 125 -9.91 -1.84 6.60
N VAL A 126 -9.61 -1.76 7.91
CA VAL A 126 -8.82 -2.79 8.62
C VAL A 126 -9.50 -4.14 8.57
N ASP A 127 -10.79 -4.20 8.93
CA ASP A 127 -11.53 -5.45 9.01
C ASP A 127 -11.58 -6.17 7.65
N ILE A 128 -11.82 -5.43 6.55
CA ILE A 128 -11.82 -5.99 5.19
C ILE A 128 -10.42 -6.46 4.78
N ALA A 129 -9.37 -5.66 5.05
CA ALA A 129 -8.01 -6.05 4.73
C ALA A 129 -7.59 -7.35 5.46
N LEU A 130 -7.90 -7.43 6.75
CA LEU A 130 -7.62 -8.63 7.57
C LEU A 130 -8.44 -9.84 7.10
N GLN A 131 -9.72 -9.67 6.80
CA GLN A 131 -10.57 -10.73 6.26
C GLN A 131 -10.01 -11.31 4.96
N ARG A 132 -9.53 -10.44 4.06
CA ARG A 132 -8.91 -10.85 2.79
C ARG A 132 -7.57 -11.55 2.98
N ALA A 133 -6.77 -11.10 3.93
CA ALA A 133 -5.50 -11.73 4.27
C ALA A 133 -5.70 -13.10 4.93
N GLY A 134 -6.74 -13.25 5.77
CA GLY A 134 -6.99 -14.46 6.56
C GLY A 134 -5.78 -14.79 7.43
N ASP A 135 -5.46 -16.08 7.58
CA ASP A 135 -4.32 -16.56 8.39
C ASP A 135 -2.96 -16.03 7.91
N ARG A 136 -2.87 -15.57 6.65
CA ARG A 136 -1.64 -14.97 6.11
C ARG A 136 -1.29 -13.61 6.72
N ALA A 137 -2.24 -12.99 7.45
CA ALA A 137 -1.99 -11.75 8.20
C ALA A 137 -0.97 -11.96 9.33
N ARG A 138 -0.83 -13.19 9.82
CA ARG A 138 0.15 -13.52 10.87
C ARG A 138 1.58 -13.30 10.38
N GLY A 139 2.33 -12.45 11.09
CA GLY A 139 3.69 -12.06 10.71
C GLY A 139 3.76 -11.05 9.56
N ALA A 140 2.62 -10.50 9.12
CA ALA A 140 2.56 -9.48 8.06
C ALA A 140 2.69 -8.07 8.61
N VAL A 141 2.85 -7.11 7.70
CA VAL A 141 2.87 -5.67 7.97
C VAL A 141 1.55 -5.04 7.47
N MET A 142 1.06 -4.04 8.21
CA MET A 142 -0.11 -3.24 7.83
C MET A 142 0.29 -1.82 7.47
N ALA A 143 -0.11 -1.33 6.30
CA ALA A 143 -0.01 0.08 5.90
C ALA A 143 -1.39 0.74 5.93
N SER A 144 -1.43 1.99 6.41
CA SER A 144 -2.62 2.83 6.42
C SER A 144 -2.37 4.15 5.69
N ASP A 145 -3.23 4.53 4.77
CA ASP A 145 -3.12 5.77 3.97
C ASP A 145 -3.19 7.06 4.81
N ALA A 146 -3.79 7.00 6.01
CA ALA A 146 -3.85 8.10 6.98
C ALA A 146 -3.75 7.58 8.43
N TYR A 147 -3.72 8.50 9.41
CA TYR A 147 -3.62 8.16 10.83
C TYR A 147 -4.84 7.39 11.35
N PHE A 148 -4.65 6.69 12.46
CA PHE A 148 -5.73 6.02 13.18
C PHE A 148 -6.40 7.00 14.15
N PRO A 149 -7.68 7.37 13.93
CA PRO A 149 -8.41 8.24 14.88
C PRO A 149 -8.72 7.51 16.19
N PHE A 150 -8.73 6.17 16.17
CA PHE A 150 -8.98 5.29 17.30
C PHE A 150 -8.06 4.08 17.23
N ALA A 151 -7.65 3.55 18.36
CA ALA A 151 -6.68 2.47 18.44
C ALA A 151 -7.26 1.06 18.17
N GLU A 152 -8.58 0.93 17.99
CA GLU A 152 -9.26 -0.36 17.74
C GLU A 152 -8.77 -1.05 16.45
N GLY A 153 -8.38 -0.27 15.44
CA GLY A 153 -7.80 -0.82 14.21
C GLY A 153 -6.44 -1.48 14.46
N ILE A 154 -5.62 -0.89 15.35
CA ILE A 154 -4.33 -1.45 15.75
C ILE A 154 -4.55 -2.71 16.59
N ALA A 155 -5.52 -2.69 17.51
CA ALA A 155 -5.86 -3.86 18.32
C ALA A 155 -6.35 -5.04 17.46
N ALA A 156 -7.16 -4.79 16.44
CA ALA A 156 -7.62 -5.81 15.50
C ALA A 156 -6.46 -6.40 14.69
N ALA A 157 -5.54 -5.56 14.22
CA ALA A 157 -4.34 -6.01 13.51
C ALA A 157 -3.44 -6.88 14.41
N ALA A 158 -3.24 -6.48 15.68
CA ALA A 158 -2.51 -7.26 16.65
C ALA A 158 -3.15 -8.63 16.89
N ALA A 159 -4.47 -8.68 17.09
CA ALA A 159 -5.21 -9.93 17.28
C ALA A 159 -5.10 -10.89 16.07
N ALA A 160 -4.97 -10.36 14.86
CA ALA A 160 -4.74 -11.12 13.65
C ALA A 160 -3.27 -11.55 13.46
N GLY A 161 -2.36 -11.12 14.36
CA GLY A 161 -0.95 -11.48 14.31
C GLY A 161 -0.10 -10.59 13.37
N VAL A 162 -0.58 -9.41 12.99
CA VAL A 162 0.23 -8.39 12.31
C VAL A 162 1.34 -7.95 13.25
N THR A 163 2.57 -7.85 12.75
CA THR A 163 3.74 -7.56 13.58
C THR A 163 4.27 -6.14 13.46
N ALA A 164 3.96 -5.45 12.37
CA ALA A 164 4.37 -4.06 12.20
C ALA A 164 3.31 -3.21 11.49
N VAL A 165 3.30 -1.91 11.79
CA VAL A 165 2.38 -0.94 11.20
C VAL A 165 3.15 0.26 10.66
N VAL A 166 2.81 0.69 9.45
CA VAL A 166 3.25 1.96 8.86
C VAL A 166 2.05 2.86 8.65
N GLN A 167 2.15 4.10 9.14
CA GLN A 167 1.10 5.12 9.05
C GLN A 167 1.68 6.53 9.14
N PRO A 168 0.95 7.58 8.76
CA PRO A 168 1.44 8.96 8.84
C PRO A 168 1.74 9.47 10.25
N GLY A 169 0.95 9.06 11.25
CA GLY A 169 0.86 9.76 12.52
C GLY A 169 0.09 11.08 12.38
N GLY A 170 0.06 11.88 13.46
CA GLY A 170 -0.58 13.20 13.51
C GLY A 170 -2.01 13.17 14.08
N SER A 171 -2.44 12.06 14.65
CA SER A 171 -3.69 11.96 15.42
C SER A 171 -3.48 12.48 16.85
N ARG A 172 -4.49 13.12 17.41
CA ARG A 172 -4.52 13.42 18.87
C ARG A 172 -4.48 12.14 19.73
N ARG A 173 -4.71 10.98 19.14
CA ARG A 173 -4.75 9.66 19.81
C ARG A 173 -3.57 8.75 19.40
N ASP A 174 -2.51 9.30 18.84
CA ASP A 174 -1.33 8.51 18.47
C ASP A 174 -0.74 7.77 19.68
N THR A 175 -0.72 8.40 20.87
CA THR A 175 -0.26 7.76 22.10
C THR A 175 -1.02 6.46 22.38
N ALA A 176 -2.34 6.46 22.29
CA ALA A 176 -3.16 5.26 22.51
C ALA A 176 -2.88 4.16 21.46
N ALA A 177 -2.65 4.54 20.19
CA ALA A 177 -2.30 3.59 19.13
C ALA A 177 -0.90 2.96 19.39
N ILE A 178 0.07 3.78 19.80
CA ILE A 178 1.43 3.34 20.14
C ILE A 178 1.41 2.40 21.37
N GLU A 179 0.66 2.75 22.41
CA GLU A 179 0.53 1.90 23.60
C GLU A 179 -0.05 0.52 23.28
N ILE A 180 -1.07 0.44 22.42
CA ILE A 180 -1.62 -0.85 21.99
C ILE A 180 -0.60 -1.63 21.17
N ALA A 181 0.14 -0.97 20.27
CA ALA A 181 1.22 -1.63 19.54
C ALA A 181 2.29 -2.19 20.49
N ASN A 182 2.76 -1.40 21.47
CA ASN A 182 3.75 -1.83 22.45
C ASN A 182 3.28 -3.03 23.29
N ARG A 183 2.04 -2.97 23.82
CA ARG A 183 1.46 -4.08 24.61
C ARG A 183 1.38 -5.39 23.83
N ASN A 184 1.30 -5.33 22.51
CA ASN A 184 1.23 -6.51 21.64
C ASN A 184 2.56 -6.84 20.94
N GLY A 185 3.67 -6.19 21.34
CA GLY A 185 4.97 -6.42 20.73
C GLY A 185 5.05 -6.05 19.25
N MET A 186 4.16 -5.17 18.76
CA MET A 186 4.18 -4.67 17.38
C MET A 186 5.16 -3.53 17.24
N ALA A 187 5.81 -3.44 16.08
CA ALA A 187 6.52 -2.22 15.68
C ALA A 187 5.56 -1.24 15.01
N MET A 188 5.79 0.06 15.19
CA MET A 188 5.08 1.09 14.45
C MET A 188 6.06 2.13 13.94
N VAL A 189 5.88 2.51 12.68
CA VAL A 189 6.63 3.58 12.05
C VAL A 189 5.71 4.66 11.51
N PHE A 190 6.11 5.92 11.68
CA PHE A 190 5.43 7.09 11.14
C PHE A 190 6.15 7.60 9.90
N THR A 191 5.37 7.96 8.88
CA THR A 191 5.86 8.51 7.61
C THR A 191 5.79 10.05 7.58
N GLY A 192 5.00 10.67 8.46
CA GLY A 192 4.75 12.11 8.42
C GLY A 192 3.97 12.61 7.19
N ARG A 193 3.70 11.74 6.24
CA ARG A 193 2.93 12.03 5.01
C ARG A 193 1.70 11.14 4.96
N ARG A 194 0.59 11.67 4.51
CA ARG A 194 -0.63 10.89 4.26
C ARG A 194 -0.90 10.80 2.76
N HIS A 195 -1.42 9.66 2.34
CA HIS A 195 -2.01 9.46 1.04
C HIS A 195 -3.53 9.67 1.19
N TYR A 196 -4.18 10.29 0.27
CA TYR A 196 -5.62 10.57 0.41
C TYR A 196 -6.29 10.50 -0.95
N ARG A 197 -6.22 9.33 -1.57
CA ARG A 197 -6.81 9.12 -2.89
C ARG A 197 -8.33 9.10 -2.80
N ARG A 198 -8.97 10.04 -3.45
CA ARG A 198 -10.43 10.17 -3.56
C ARG A 198 -10.99 9.40 -4.77
#